data_89fa853c197bd0f43369add59977d908
#
_entry.id   89fa853c197bd0f43369add59977d908
#
_cell.length_a   1.000
_cell.length_b   1.000
_cell.length_c   1.000
_cell.angle_alpha   90.00
_cell.angle_beta   90.00
_cell.angle_gamma   90.00
#
_symmetry.space_group_name_H-M   'P 1'
#
loop_
_entity.id
_entity.type
_entity.pdbx_description
1 polymer ?
#
loop_
_entity_poly.entity_id
_entity_poly.type
_entity_poly.pdbx_seq_one_letter_code
_entity_poly.pdbx_strand_id
1 'polypeptide(L)'
;MRELRPDERLVCNWLSQYEALPKEQVIRLLHYKPRGTAEKIIRGLNKEHRLVYLSQGYYVGVDSQCKADWKTVSAMWVLLHFIEKVEPEHHRKGNYPAQIFFLKEGIGYEILVIS
;
A
#
# COMPACT_ATOMS: atom_id res chain seq x y z
N MET A 1 5.65 -20.99 12.14
CA MET A 1 5.43 -19.61 11.67
C MET A 1 4.02 -19.18 12.04
N ARG A 2 3.88 -18.03 12.68
CA ARG A 2 2.56 -17.58 13.09
C ARG A 2 1.74 -17.07 11.88
N GLU A 3 0.44 -17.14 12.00
CA GLU A 3 -0.43 -16.56 11.01
C GLU A 3 -0.44 -15.04 11.14
N LEU A 4 -0.58 -14.37 10.01
CA LEU A 4 -0.68 -12.92 10.00
C LEU A 4 -2.08 -12.48 10.45
N ARG A 5 -2.12 -11.38 11.18
CA ARG A 5 -3.39 -10.73 11.52
C ARG A 5 -3.98 -10.09 10.26
N PRO A 6 -5.29 -9.81 10.26
CA PRO A 6 -5.92 -9.20 9.06
C PRO A 6 -5.21 -7.94 8.57
N ASP A 7 -4.81 -7.04 9.46
CA ASP A 7 -4.13 -5.80 9.06
C ASP A 7 -2.77 -6.08 8.44
N GLU A 8 -2.06 -7.07 9.00
CA GLU A 8 -0.75 -7.48 8.47
C GLU A 8 -0.89 -8.08 7.07
N ARG A 9 -1.94 -8.90 6.87
CA ARG A 9 -2.22 -9.46 5.55
C ARG A 9 -2.54 -8.38 4.53
N LEU A 10 -3.28 -7.35 4.93
CA LEU A 10 -3.58 -6.22 4.06
C LEU A 10 -2.30 -5.54 3.59
N VAL A 11 -1.38 -5.24 4.51
CA VAL A 11 -0.11 -4.59 4.15
C VAL A 11 0.68 -5.45 3.19
N CYS A 12 0.82 -6.75 3.49
CA CYS A 12 1.55 -7.65 2.60
C CYS A 12 0.89 -7.75 1.23
N ASN A 13 -0.43 -7.79 1.19
CA ASN A 13 -1.17 -7.85 -0.07
C ASN A 13 -0.98 -6.58 -0.89
N TRP A 14 -1.07 -5.40 -0.26
CA TRP A 14 -0.82 -4.14 -0.96
C TRP A 14 0.58 -4.12 -1.57
N LEU A 15 1.60 -4.51 -0.81
CA LEU A 15 2.97 -4.51 -1.30
C LEU A 15 3.20 -5.56 -2.39
N SER A 16 2.49 -6.70 -2.33
CA SER A 16 2.60 -7.68 -3.39
C SER A 16 1.98 -7.16 -4.70
N GLN A 17 1.01 -6.28 -4.62
CA GLN A 17 0.38 -5.68 -5.80
C GLN A 17 1.14 -4.47 -6.33
N TYR A 18 1.53 -3.56 -5.43
CA TYR A 18 2.15 -2.30 -5.83
C TYR A 18 3.68 -2.35 -5.83
N GLU A 19 4.26 -3.45 -5.39
CA GLU A 19 5.68 -3.76 -5.26
C GLU A 19 6.39 -2.97 -4.17
N ALA A 20 6.51 -1.66 -4.29
CA ALA A 20 7.11 -0.83 -3.27
C ALA A 20 6.37 0.49 -3.19
N LEU A 21 6.15 0.95 -1.97
CA LEU A 21 5.46 2.22 -1.71
C LEU A 21 6.22 3.01 -0.65
N PRO A 22 6.12 4.34 -0.67
CA PRO A 22 6.57 5.13 0.48
C PRO A 22 5.94 4.60 1.76
N LYS A 23 6.72 4.48 2.81
CA LYS A 23 6.21 4.03 4.11
C LYS A 23 5.03 4.89 4.56
N GLU A 24 5.11 6.21 4.32
CA GLU A 24 4.03 7.13 4.67
C GLU A 24 2.71 6.76 3.99
N GLN A 25 2.76 6.30 2.74
CA GLN A 25 1.54 5.89 2.04
C GLN A 25 0.92 4.65 2.69
N VAL A 26 1.75 3.68 3.09
CA VAL A 26 1.24 2.48 3.78
C VAL A 26 0.61 2.86 5.10
N ILE A 27 1.21 3.79 5.85
CA ILE A 27 0.64 4.27 7.10
C ILE A 27 -0.74 4.90 6.84
N ARG A 28 -0.86 5.71 5.78
CA ARG A 28 -2.13 6.34 5.42
C ARG A 28 -3.18 5.35 4.91
N LEU A 29 -2.74 4.27 4.26
CA LEU A 29 -3.67 3.20 3.87
C LEU A 29 -4.26 2.52 5.10
N LEU A 30 -3.54 2.51 6.22
CA LEU A 30 -4.01 2.03 7.51
C LEU A 30 -4.68 3.14 8.32
N HIS A 31 -5.42 4.03 7.65
CA HIS A 31 -5.98 5.24 8.25
C HIS A 31 -6.93 4.96 9.42
N TYR A 32 -7.53 3.78 9.45
CA TYR A 32 -8.44 3.37 10.52
C TYR A 32 -7.71 2.95 11.80
N LYS A 33 -6.37 3.00 11.80
CA LYS A 33 -5.53 2.72 12.95
C LYS A 33 -4.80 3.99 13.38
N PRO A 34 -4.52 4.16 14.68
CA PRO A 34 -3.62 5.23 15.10
C PRO A 34 -2.27 5.09 14.40
N ARG A 35 -1.64 6.23 14.11
CA ARG A 35 -0.36 6.23 13.40
C ARG A 35 0.69 5.35 14.07
N GLY A 36 0.80 5.41 15.39
CA GLY A 36 1.77 4.59 16.13
C GLY A 36 1.52 3.10 15.96
N THR A 37 0.25 2.70 15.89
CA THR A 37 -0.13 1.30 15.66
C THR A 37 0.26 0.88 14.24
N ALA A 38 -0.02 1.72 13.24
CA ALA A 38 0.36 1.44 11.86
C ALA A 38 1.88 1.28 11.73
N GLU A 39 2.65 2.15 12.37
CA GLU A 39 4.11 2.05 12.37
C GLU A 39 4.59 0.75 13.02
N LYS A 40 3.95 0.33 14.11
CA LYS A 40 4.29 -0.93 14.77
C LYS A 40 4.02 -2.13 13.87
N ILE A 41 2.91 -2.10 13.13
CA ILE A 41 2.58 -3.18 12.18
C ILE A 41 3.69 -3.31 11.14
N ILE A 42 4.09 -2.21 10.54
CA ILE A 42 5.13 -2.21 9.51
C ILE A 42 6.45 -2.70 10.09
N ARG A 43 6.83 -2.19 11.25
CA ARG A 43 8.08 -2.56 11.90
C ARG A 43 8.11 -4.04 12.28
N GLY A 44 6.98 -4.57 12.77
CA GLY A 44 6.88 -5.99 13.10
C GLY A 44 7.00 -6.87 11.88
N LEU A 45 6.39 -6.49 10.76
CA LEU A 45 6.51 -7.24 9.52
C LEU A 45 7.95 -7.23 8.99
N ASN A 46 8.63 -6.11 9.12
CA ASN A 46 10.05 -6.04 8.74
C ASN A 46 10.90 -6.96 9.62
N LYS A 47 10.62 -6.99 10.90
CA LYS A 47 11.34 -7.83 11.85
C LYS A 47 11.20 -9.31 11.51
N GLU A 48 10.04 -9.70 10.98
CA GLU A 48 9.76 -11.08 10.60
C GLU A 48 10.11 -11.37 9.13
N HIS A 49 10.79 -10.45 8.47
CA HIS A 49 11.19 -10.58 7.07
C HIS A 49 10.01 -10.72 6.10
N ARG A 50 8.84 -10.18 6.46
CA ARG A 50 7.65 -10.18 5.61
C ARG A 50 7.64 -9.00 4.66
N LEU A 51 8.40 -7.96 4.99
CA LEU A 51 8.67 -6.83 4.12
C LEU A 51 10.07 -6.31 4.44
N VAL A 52 10.60 -5.46 3.58
CA VAL A 52 11.91 -4.85 3.80
C VAL A 52 11.81 -3.34 3.62
N TYR A 53 12.69 -2.63 4.35
CA TYR A 53 12.87 -1.20 4.14
C TYR A 53 13.78 -0.96 2.96
N LEU A 54 13.43 0.02 2.14
CA LEU A 54 14.19 0.43 0.96
C LEU A 54 14.49 1.92 1.09
N SER A 55 15.54 2.37 0.40
CA SER A 55 15.90 3.79 0.37
C SER A 55 15.99 4.38 1.77
N GLN A 56 16.76 3.71 2.64
CA GLN A 56 17.01 4.15 4.02
C GLN A 56 15.72 4.29 4.84
N GLY A 57 14.73 3.46 4.55
CA GLY A 57 13.49 3.41 5.33
C GLY A 57 12.38 4.32 4.82
N TYR A 58 12.62 5.09 3.76
CA TYR A 58 11.56 5.91 3.17
C TYR A 58 10.52 5.08 2.43
N TYR A 59 10.93 3.92 1.90
CA TYR A 59 10.06 3.03 1.14
C TYR A 59 10.03 1.66 1.81
N VAL A 60 8.98 0.91 1.54
CA VAL A 60 8.85 -0.49 1.94
C VAL A 60 8.44 -1.31 0.74
N GLY A 61 8.90 -2.56 0.67
CA GLY A 61 8.57 -3.47 -0.41
C GLY A 61 8.60 -4.91 0.07
N VAL A 62 8.16 -5.84 -0.77
CA VAL A 62 8.13 -7.26 -0.38
C VAL A 62 9.53 -7.85 -0.27
N ASP A 63 10.48 -7.36 -1.07
CA ASP A 63 11.88 -7.82 -1.00
C ASP A 63 12.80 -6.70 -1.47
N SER A 64 14.10 -6.96 -1.38
CA SER A 64 15.14 -5.96 -1.69
C SER A 64 15.26 -5.65 -3.18
N GLN A 65 14.64 -6.44 -4.05
CA GLN A 65 14.67 -6.22 -5.49
C GLN A 65 13.57 -5.28 -5.97
N CYS A 66 12.58 -5.02 -5.14
CA CYS A 66 11.46 -4.16 -5.49
C CYS A 66 11.89 -2.72 -5.68
N LYS A 67 11.27 -2.04 -6.63
CA LYS A 67 11.48 -0.61 -6.86
C LYS A 67 10.14 0.08 -6.92
N ALA A 68 10.09 1.28 -6.37
CA ALA A 68 8.89 2.10 -6.46
C ALA A 68 8.73 2.63 -7.87
N ASP A 69 7.53 2.46 -8.43
CA ASP A 69 7.17 3.04 -9.72
C ASP A 69 6.54 4.41 -9.46
N TRP A 70 7.13 5.47 -10.02
CA TRP A 70 6.68 6.82 -9.73
C TRP A 70 5.23 7.06 -10.13
N LYS A 71 4.75 6.40 -11.19
CA LYS A 71 3.34 6.52 -11.58
C LYS A 71 2.41 5.90 -10.56
N THR A 72 2.79 4.73 -10.03
CA THR A 72 2.02 4.08 -8.97
C THR A 72 2.02 4.94 -7.69
N VAL A 73 3.17 5.49 -7.32
CA VAL A 73 3.27 6.36 -6.15
C VAL A 73 2.39 7.60 -6.32
N SER A 74 2.43 8.22 -7.51
CA SER A 74 1.59 9.39 -7.81
C SER A 74 0.11 9.05 -7.77
N ALA A 75 -0.27 7.90 -8.34
CA ALA A 75 -1.66 7.43 -8.33
C ALA A 75 -2.12 7.14 -6.89
N MET A 76 -1.22 6.60 -6.06
CA MET A 76 -1.56 6.31 -4.67
C MET A 76 -1.90 7.59 -3.90
N TRP A 77 -1.21 8.70 -4.15
CA TRP A 77 -1.57 9.97 -3.52
C TRP A 77 -2.99 10.39 -3.88
N VAL A 78 -3.42 10.12 -5.12
CA VAL A 78 -4.80 10.40 -5.54
C VAL A 78 -5.77 9.50 -4.77
N LEU A 79 -5.49 8.20 -4.71
CA LEU A 79 -6.34 7.26 -3.96
C LEU A 79 -6.50 7.71 -2.50
N LEU A 80 -5.43 8.16 -1.87
CA LEU A 80 -5.45 8.57 -0.47
C LEU A 80 -6.36 9.75 -0.20
N HIS A 81 -6.70 10.56 -1.20
CA HIS A 81 -7.71 11.60 -1.05
C HIS A 81 -9.11 11.03 -0.74
N PHE A 82 -9.36 9.80 -1.16
CA PHE A 82 -10.67 9.16 -1.00
C PHE A 82 -10.64 8.02 0.00
N ILE A 83 -9.53 7.83 0.71
CA ILE A 83 -9.29 6.59 1.46
C ILE A 83 -10.35 6.31 2.52
N GLU A 84 -10.95 7.33 3.11
CA GLU A 84 -11.98 7.14 4.13
C GLU A 84 -13.25 6.51 3.58
N LYS A 85 -13.45 6.58 2.26
CA LYS A 85 -14.62 6.02 1.58
C LYS A 85 -14.28 4.76 0.80
N VAL A 86 -13.07 4.24 0.94
CA VAL A 86 -12.59 3.05 0.24
C VAL A 86 -12.27 1.98 1.28
N GLU A 87 -12.94 0.85 1.18
CA GLU A 87 -12.64 -0.27 2.08
C GLU A 87 -11.21 -0.75 1.84
N PRO A 88 -10.49 -1.19 2.89
CA PRO A 88 -9.07 -1.56 2.76
C PRO A 88 -8.78 -2.61 1.68
N GLU A 89 -9.72 -3.52 1.43
CA GLU A 89 -9.56 -4.56 0.42
C GLU A 89 -10.09 -4.15 -0.96
N HIS A 90 -10.66 -2.94 -1.10
CA HIS A 90 -11.31 -2.50 -2.33
C HIS A 90 -10.44 -1.61 -3.20
N HIS A 91 -9.13 -1.78 -3.13
CA HIS A 91 -8.23 -1.15 -4.10
C HIS A 91 -7.13 -2.14 -4.48
N ARG A 92 -6.64 -2.02 -5.69
CA ARG A 92 -5.65 -2.93 -6.22
C ARG A 92 -4.91 -2.29 -7.39
N LYS A 93 -3.84 -2.94 -7.82
CA LYS A 93 -3.14 -2.53 -9.02
C LYS A 93 -4.11 -2.58 -10.20
N GLY A 94 -4.12 -1.51 -11.00
CA GLY A 94 -4.98 -1.43 -12.17
C GLY A 94 -4.44 -2.21 -13.35
N ASN A 95 -5.29 -2.39 -14.36
CA ASN A 95 -4.86 -2.96 -15.63
C ASN A 95 -4.31 -1.83 -16.50
N TYR A 96 -3.20 -2.11 -17.21
CA TYR A 96 -2.62 -1.14 -18.11
C TYR A 96 -3.70 -0.52 -19.02
N PRO A 97 -3.72 0.81 -19.23
CA PRO A 97 -2.73 1.79 -18.76
C PRO A 97 -2.99 2.38 -17.36
N ALA A 98 -3.99 1.90 -16.63
CA ALA A 98 -4.29 2.41 -15.31
C ALA A 98 -3.30 1.90 -14.29
N GLN A 99 -2.95 2.72 -13.31
CA GLN A 99 -2.06 2.34 -12.22
C GLN A 99 -2.81 1.72 -11.06
N ILE A 100 -3.99 2.25 -10.73
CA ILE A 100 -4.78 1.77 -9.58
C ILE A 100 -6.25 1.67 -9.99
N PHE A 101 -6.91 0.63 -9.51
CA PHE A 101 -8.36 0.48 -9.56
C PHE A 101 -8.88 0.46 -8.13
N PHE A 102 -10.00 1.14 -7.88
CA PHE A 102 -10.62 1.08 -6.56
C PHE A 102 -12.14 1.20 -6.66
N LEU A 103 -12.80 0.71 -5.60
CA LEU A 103 -14.25 0.83 -5.45
C LEU A 103 -14.55 1.87 -4.38
N LYS A 104 -15.44 2.77 -4.68
CA LYS A 104 -15.93 3.76 -3.73
C LYS A 104 -17.45 3.79 -3.84
N GLU A 105 -18.12 3.45 -2.76
CA GLU A 105 -19.58 3.42 -2.70
C GLU A 105 -20.18 2.56 -3.81
N GLY A 106 -19.55 1.42 -4.10
CA GLY A 106 -20.04 0.48 -5.09
C GLY A 106 -19.69 0.83 -6.54
N ILE A 107 -19.00 1.93 -6.77
CA ILE A 107 -18.63 2.36 -8.12
C ILE A 107 -17.13 2.17 -8.32
N GLY A 108 -16.76 1.58 -9.47
CA GLY A 108 -15.36 1.37 -9.81
C GLY A 108 -14.72 2.60 -10.44
N TYR A 109 -13.50 2.90 -10.03
CA TYR A 109 -12.71 4.01 -10.55
C TYR A 109 -11.32 3.52 -10.92
N GLU A 110 -10.76 4.13 -11.94
CA GLU A 110 -9.38 3.87 -12.34
C GLU A 110 -8.58 5.16 -12.26
N ILE A 111 -7.33 5.04 -11.84
CA ILE A 111 -6.42 6.19 -11.79
C ILE A 111 -5.33 5.96 -12.83
N LEU A 112 -5.24 6.89 -13.78
CA LEU A 112 -4.17 6.92 -14.77
C LEU A 112 -3.30 8.13 -14.49
N VAL A 113 -1.99 7.91 -14.50
CA VAL A 113 -1.03 9.00 -14.41
C VAL A 113 -0.48 9.25 -15.80
N ILE A 114 -0.70 10.45 -16.30
CA ILE A 114 -0.25 10.86 -17.64
C ILE A 114 1.03 11.68 -17.48
N SER A 115 2.06 11.25 -18.17
CA SER A 115 3.36 11.95 -18.12
C SER A 115 3.52 12.86 -19.31
#